data_65df7e97ef89df3863c190834a9531be
#
_entry.id   65df7e97ef89df3863c190834a9531be
#
_cell.length_a   1.000
_cell.length_b   1.000
_cell.length_c   1.000
_cell.angle_alpha   90.00
_cell.angle_beta   90.00
_cell.angle_gamma   90.00
#
_symmetry.space_group_name_H-M   'P 1'
#
loop_
_entity.id
_entity.type
_entity.pdbx_description
1 polymer ?
#
loop_
_entity_poly.entity_id
_entity_poly.type
_entity_poly.pdbx_seq_one_letter_code
_entity_poly.pdbx_strand_id
1 'polypeptide(L)'
;MIPLKDDNPTYSTPIITYSIIAICVMVFLLELSSPNYINGAIFYSWGVIPASLIHDMQLPSEVYRVPPVATLFTSMFMHGGFMHLIGNMLYMWIFADNIEDELGKTKFILFYLLSGVAAALTQVYMNTESTIPMVGASGAIGGVLGAYIVNYPRAKVLVLIPLGFFSQIVKIPAIFVLGIWFLLQFVSSALTSSAGGGVAYGAHIGGFIFGAIAILFFNRGYKQRSIKKKISKKNKNPWDRK
;
A
#
# COMPACT_ATOMS: atom_id res chain seq x y z
N MET A 1 17.46 -3.81 2.46
CA MET A 1 16.78 -5.12 2.58
C MET A 1 15.63 -5.14 1.58
N ILE A 2 15.59 -6.17 0.72
CA ILE A 2 14.54 -6.30 -0.31
C ILE A 2 13.73 -7.55 0.04
N PRO A 3 12.44 -7.45 0.38
CA PRO A 3 11.61 -8.62 0.60
C PRO A 3 11.36 -9.34 -0.72
N LEU A 4 11.42 -10.68 -0.70
CA LEU A 4 11.22 -11.52 -1.89
C LEU A 4 9.93 -12.34 -1.81
N LYS A 5 9.61 -12.83 -0.61
CA LYS A 5 8.43 -13.68 -0.34
C LYS A 5 8.23 -13.80 1.16
N ASP A 6 6.99 -14.02 1.61
CA ASP A 6 6.73 -14.50 2.96
C ASP A 6 6.43 -16.01 3.00
N ASP A 7 6.37 -16.59 4.18
CA ASP A 7 6.03 -18.00 4.39
C ASP A 7 4.59 -18.20 4.92
N ASN A 8 3.80 -17.13 4.93
CA ASN A 8 2.43 -17.17 5.43
C ASN A 8 1.48 -17.70 4.33
N PRO A 9 0.83 -18.86 4.49
CA PRO A 9 0.02 -19.43 3.44
C PRO A 9 -1.31 -18.68 3.28
N THR A 10 -1.71 -18.43 2.03
CA THR A 10 -3.06 -17.99 1.66
C THR A 10 -3.94 -19.16 1.29
N TYR A 11 -5.25 -19.06 1.53
CA TYR A 11 -6.23 -20.11 1.29
C TYR A 11 -7.22 -19.80 0.16
N SER A 12 -7.26 -18.54 -0.27
CA SER A 12 -8.09 -18.07 -1.39
C SER A 12 -7.24 -17.39 -2.45
N THR A 13 -7.71 -17.39 -3.69
CA THR A 13 -7.03 -16.64 -4.76
C THR A 13 -7.20 -15.13 -4.50
N PRO A 14 -6.11 -14.35 -4.40
CA PRO A 14 -6.15 -12.93 -4.07
C PRO A 14 -6.46 -12.08 -5.31
N ILE A 15 -7.72 -12.18 -5.78
CA ILE A 15 -8.16 -11.56 -7.03
C ILE A 15 -8.08 -10.02 -6.95
N ILE A 16 -8.41 -9.43 -5.80
CA ILE A 16 -8.39 -7.97 -5.64
C ILE A 16 -6.95 -7.44 -5.64
N THR A 17 -6.05 -8.13 -4.96
CA THR A 17 -4.61 -7.82 -4.99
C THR A 17 -4.09 -7.81 -6.43
N TYR A 18 -4.37 -8.86 -7.20
CA TYR A 18 -3.96 -8.92 -8.62
C TYR A 18 -4.63 -7.85 -9.47
N SER A 19 -5.91 -7.55 -9.19
CA SER A 19 -6.63 -6.49 -9.91
C SER A 19 -6.02 -5.11 -9.65
N ILE A 20 -5.67 -4.79 -8.40
CA ILE A 20 -5.02 -3.52 -8.06
C ILE A 20 -3.66 -3.43 -8.74
N ILE A 21 -2.85 -4.49 -8.70
CA ILE A 21 -1.56 -4.54 -9.40
C ILE A 21 -1.75 -4.30 -10.90
N ALA A 22 -2.70 -4.99 -11.53
CA ALA A 22 -2.98 -4.83 -12.95
C ALA A 22 -3.44 -3.41 -13.30
N ILE A 23 -4.30 -2.80 -12.47
CA ILE A 23 -4.76 -1.41 -12.64
C ILE A 23 -3.58 -0.44 -12.52
N CYS A 24 -2.73 -0.58 -11.51
CA CYS A 24 -1.54 0.29 -11.34
C CYS A 24 -0.60 0.18 -12.54
N VAL A 25 -0.34 -1.03 -13.03
CA VAL A 25 0.49 -1.25 -14.24
C VAL A 25 -0.16 -0.62 -15.47
N MET A 26 -1.46 -0.83 -15.67
CA MET A 26 -2.20 -0.26 -16.80
C MET A 26 -2.21 1.27 -16.75
N VAL A 27 -2.50 1.86 -15.59
CA VAL A 27 -2.46 3.32 -15.39
C VAL A 27 -1.06 3.85 -15.71
N PHE A 28 -0.01 3.21 -15.21
CA PHE A 28 1.36 3.64 -15.48
C PHE A 28 1.73 3.57 -16.96
N LEU A 29 1.29 2.56 -17.70
CA LEU A 29 1.48 2.50 -19.14
C LEU A 29 0.74 3.63 -19.88
N LEU A 30 -0.47 4.00 -19.41
CA LEU A 30 -1.21 5.15 -19.92
C LEU A 30 -0.49 6.47 -19.59
N GLU A 31 0.07 6.61 -18.37
CA GLU A 31 0.90 7.77 -17.99
C GLU A 31 2.09 7.94 -18.94
N LEU A 32 2.84 6.85 -19.20
CA LEU A 32 3.98 6.87 -20.12
C LEU A 32 3.60 7.26 -21.55
N SER A 33 2.40 6.92 -21.98
CA SER A 33 1.90 7.29 -23.33
C SER A 33 1.44 8.74 -23.41
N SER A 34 1.28 9.43 -22.27
CA SER A 34 0.81 10.82 -22.23
C SER A 34 1.94 11.79 -22.61
N PRO A 35 1.68 12.76 -23.52
CA PRO A 35 2.63 13.84 -23.80
C PRO A 35 3.01 14.65 -22.54
N ASN A 36 2.14 14.67 -21.55
CA ASN A 36 2.31 15.40 -20.29
C ASN A 36 3.12 14.64 -19.22
N TYR A 37 3.59 13.41 -19.52
CA TYR A 37 4.37 12.63 -18.55
C TYR A 37 5.75 13.23 -18.32
N ILE A 38 6.46 13.62 -19.39
CA ILE A 38 7.86 14.11 -19.34
C ILE A 38 7.97 15.40 -18.51
N ASN A 39 7.00 16.32 -18.64
CA ASN A 39 6.98 17.57 -17.87
C ASN A 39 6.27 17.44 -16.52
N GLY A 40 5.80 16.26 -16.17
CA GLY A 40 5.13 15.98 -14.90
C GLY A 40 3.70 16.56 -14.78
N ALA A 41 3.15 17.20 -15.80
CA ALA A 41 1.83 17.85 -15.73
C ALA A 41 0.69 16.87 -15.45
N ILE A 42 0.82 15.61 -15.84
CA ILE A 42 -0.17 14.56 -15.55
C ILE A 42 -0.35 14.34 -14.04
N PHE A 43 0.71 14.50 -13.24
CA PHE A 43 0.64 14.31 -11.78
C PHE A 43 -0.14 15.44 -11.10
N TYR A 44 -0.14 16.66 -11.66
CA TYR A 44 -1.00 17.76 -11.18
C TYR A 44 -2.47 17.52 -11.48
N SER A 45 -2.77 16.76 -12.55
CA SER A 45 -4.15 16.44 -12.92
C SER A 45 -4.81 15.39 -12.03
N TRP A 46 -4.05 14.41 -11.52
CA TRP A 46 -4.58 13.22 -10.88
C TRP A 46 -4.00 12.93 -9.50
N GLY A 47 -2.89 13.59 -9.13
CA GLY A 47 -2.24 13.47 -7.83
C GLY A 47 -2.87 14.36 -6.77
N VAL A 48 -2.68 14.01 -5.50
CA VAL A 48 -3.12 14.83 -4.37
C VAL A 48 -2.20 16.04 -4.22
N ILE A 49 -2.76 17.25 -4.26
CA ILE A 49 -2.05 18.49 -3.99
C ILE A 49 -2.63 19.08 -2.70
N PRO A 50 -1.85 19.12 -1.59
CA PRO A 50 -2.34 19.62 -0.30
C PRO A 50 -2.97 21.01 -0.38
N ALA A 51 -2.31 21.97 -1.03
CA ALA A 51 -2.81 23.33 -1.17
C ALA A 51 -4.14 23.42 -1.94
N SER A 52 -4.39 22.51 -2.90
CA SER A 52 -5.68 22.46 -3.60
C SER A 52 -6.82 21.90 -2.74
N LEU A 53 -6.51 21.02 -1.77
CA LEU A 53 -7.51 20.45 -0.88
C LEU A 53 -7.87 21.36 0.29
N ILE A 54 -6.91 22.16 0.78
CA ILE A 54 -7.07 22.94 2.02
C ILE A 54 -7.27 24.43 1.74
N HIS A 55 -6.60 24.98 0.74
CA HIS A 55 -6.56 26.42 0.46
C HIS A 55 -7.21 26.80 -0.87
N ASP A 56 -7.99 25.89 -1.48
CA ASP A 56 -8.67 26.12 -2.77
C ASP A 56 -7.73 26.61 -3.87
N MET A 57 -6.45 26.18 -3.85
CA MET A 57 -5.50 26.53 -4.91
C MET A 57 -6.03 26.04 -6.25
N GLN A 58 -6.25 26.96 -7.16
CA GLN A 58 -6.75 26.67 -8.50
C GLN A 58 -5.61 26.19 -9.40
N LEU A 59 -5.84 25.09 -10.09
CA LEU A 59 -4.97 24.62 -11.16
C LEU A 59 -5.35 25.27 -12.49
N PRO A 60 -4.38 25.53 -13.38
CA PRO A 60 -4.68 25.93 -14.75
C PRO A 60 -5.66 24.96 -15.42
N SER A 61 -6.57 25.51 -16.26
CA SER A 61 -7.61 24.71 -16.94
C SER A 61 -7.03 23.58 -17.79
N GLU A 62 -5.81 23.76 -18.30
CA GLU A 62 -5.10 22.78 -19.14
C GLU A 62 -4.73 21.51 -18.36
N VAL A 63 -4.52 21.62 -17.04
CA VAL A 63 -4.14 20.49 -16.19
C VAL A 63 -5.27 20.01 -15.28
N TYR A 64 -6.28 20.84 -15.03
CA TYR A 64 -7.43 20.43 -14.21
C TYR A 64 -8.23 19.31 -14.90
N ARG A 65 -8.41 18.17 -14.24
CA ARG A 65 -9.15 17.00 -14.78
C ARG A 65 -10.22 16.51 -13.82
N VAL A 66 -9.93 16.49 -12.52
CA VAL A 66 -10.86 15.97 -11.50
C VAL A 66 -10.89 16.91 -10.30
N PRO A 67 -11.99 16.94 -9.53
CA PRO A 67 -12.06 17.69 -8.29
C PRO A 67 -10.96 17.26 -7.31
N PRO A 68 -10.37 18.18 -6.50
CA PRO A 68 -9.30 17.85 -5.56
C PRO A 68 -9.61 16.67 -4.64
N VAL A 69 -10.85 16.52 -4.17
CA VAL A 69 -11.27 15.39 -3.32
C VAL A 69 -11.18 14.05 -4.07
N ALA A 70 -11.42 14.01 -5.38
CA ALA A 70 -11.31 12.80 -6.17
C ALA A 70 -9.86 12.32 -6.29
N THR A 71 -8.88 13.24 -6.17
CA THR A 71 -7.46 12.90 -6.23
C THR A 71 -7.01 12.04 -5.05
N LEU A 72 -7.74 12.05 -3.93
CA LEU A 72 -7.51 11.11 -2.82
C LEU A 72 -7.58 9.64 -3.25
N PHE A 73 -8.35 9.36 -4.31
CA PHE A 73 -8.48 8.01 -4.87
C PHE A 73 -7.63 7.80 -6.12
N THR A 74 -7.61 8.75 -7.05
CA THR A 74 -6.88 8.59 -8.31
C THR A 74 -5.38 8.48 -8.10
N SER A 75 -4.82 9.24 -7.17
CA SER A 75 -3.41 9.24 -6.83
C SER A 75 -2.87 7.88 -6.40
N MET A 76 -3.71 7.01 -5.81
CA MET A 76 -3.32 5.67 -5.33
C MET A 76 -2.90 4.72 -6.47
N PHE A 77 -3.28 5.03 -7.71
CA PHE A 77 -3.02 4.18 -8.87
C PHE A 77 -1.92 4.74 -9.77
N MET A 78 -1.49 5.98 -9.53
CA MET A 78 -0.46 6.65 -10.32
C MET A 78 0.95 6.38 -9.78
N HIS A 79 1.97 6.43 -10.67
CA HIS A 79 3.34 6.17 -10.27
C HIS A 79 4.34 7.07 -11.02
N GLY A 80 5.19 7.77 -10.28
CA GLY A 80 6.15 8.73 -10.82
C GLY A 80 7.37 8.12 -11.52
N GLY A 81 7.42 6.78 -11.72
CA GLY A 81 8.51 6.11 -12.43
C GLY A 81 8.56 4.61 -12.18
N PHE A 82 9.37 3.91 -13.00
CA PHE A 82 9.47 2.43 -12.98
C PHE A 82 9.84 1.87 -11.59
N MET A 83 10.85 2.42 -10.93
CA MET A 83 11.28 1.93 -9.61
C MET A 83 10.21 2.14 -8.55
N HIS A 84 9.42 3.24 -8.66
CA HIS A 84 8.29 3.51 -7.77
C HIS A 84 7.18 2.47 -7.96
N LEU A 85 6.81 2.18 -9.22
CA LEU A 85 5.82 1.13 -9.53
C LEU A 85 6.30 -0.24 -9.06
N ILE A 86 7.52 -0.66 -9.45
CA ILE A 86 8.07 -1.98 -9.12
C ILE A 86 8.12 -2.18 -7.60
N GLY A 87 8.60 -1.18 -6.86
CA GLY A 87 8.64 -1.23 -5.41
C GLY A 87 7.26 -1.43 -4.80
N ASN A 88 6.26 -0.64 -5.23
CA ASN A 88 4.89 -0.77 -4.75
C ASN A 88 4.28 -2.14 -5.09
N MET A 89 4.43 -2.60 -6.32
CA MET A 89 3.86 -3.89 -6.74
C MET A 89 4.53 -5.07 -6.03
N LEU A 90 5.83 -4.98 -5.74
CA LEU A 90 6.54 -6.00 -4.96
C LEU A 90 5.96 -6.15 -3.54
N TYR A 91 5.78 -5.03 -2.83
CA TYR A 91 5.20 -5.07 -1.49
C TYR A 91 3.73 -5.50 -1.51
N MET A 92 2.97 -5.03 -2.50
CA MET A 92 1.59 -5.45 -2.70
C MET A 92 1.49 -6.96 -2.95
N TRP A 93 2.36 -7.51 -3.81
CA TRP A 93 2.41 -8.94 -4.14
C TRP A 93 2.73 -9.83 -2.95
N ILE A 94 3.64 -9.39 -2.04
CA ILE A 94 4.13 -10.22 -0.95
C ILE A 94 3.17 -10.21 0.25
N PHE A 95 2.53 -9.06 0.54
CA PHE A 95 1.83 -8.87 1.81
C PHE A 95 0.31 -8.73 1.68
N ALA A 96 -0.19 -8.28 0.54
CA ALA A 96 -1.61 -7.95 0.41
C ALA A 96 -2.51 -9.19 0.28
N ASP A 97 -2.01 -10.26 -0.30
CA ASP A 97 -2.75 -11.52 -0.47
C ASP A 97 -3.22 -12.10 0.87
N ASN A 98 -2.39 -12.04 1.90
CA ASN A 98 -2.73 -12.51 3.24
C ASN A 98 -3.80 -11.62 3.91
N ILE A 99 -3.77 -10.31 3.68
CA ILE A 99 -4.78 -9.40 4.23
C ILE A 99 -6.09 -9.53 3.45
N GLU A 100 -6.03 -9.72 2.13
CA GLU A 100 -7.22 -10.04 1.34
C GLU A 100 -7.85 -11.36 1.79
N ASP A 101 -7.03 -12.39 2.04
CA ASP A 101 -7.51 -13.69 2.53
C ASP A 101 -8.17 -13.58 3.92
N GLU A 102 -7.63 -12.75 4.81
CA GLU A 102 -8.17 -12.49 6.15
C GLU A 102 -9.48 -11.70 6.12
N LEU A 103 -9.56 -10.64 5.31
CA LEU A 103 -10.72 -9.76 5.27
C LEU A 103 -11.81 -10.25 4.32
N GLY A 104 -11.43 -11.00 3.30
CA GLY A 104 -12.25 -11.29 2.14
C GLY A 104 -12.34 -10.09 1.19
N LYS A 105 -12.71 -10.36 -0.05
CA LYS A 105 -12.59 -9.44 -1.20
C LYS A 105 -13.19 -8.05 -0.97
N THR A 106 -14.46 -7.99 -0.57
CA THR A 106 -15.20 -6.71 -0.43
C THR A 106 -14.60 -5.84 0.68
N LYS A 107 -14.30 -6.44 1.84
CA LYS A 107 -13.71 -5.68 2.95
C LYS A 107 -12.29 -5.23 2.62
N PHE A 108 -11.52 -6.03 1.87
CA PHE A 108 -10.18 -5.68 1.47
C PHE A 108 -10.16 -4.46 0.54
N ILE A 109 -11.08 -4.37 -0.44
CA ILE A 109 -11.20 -3.16 -1.27
C ILE A 109 -11.43 -1.92 -0.40
N LEU A 110 -12.42 -2.00 0.50
CA LEU A 110 -12.74 -0.87 1.39
C LEU A 110 -11.56 -0.52 2.30
N PHE A 111 -10.90 -1.52 2.88
CA PHE A 111 -9.72 -1.36 3.71
C PHE A 111 -8.57 -0.67 2.95
N TYR A 112 -8.28 -1.11 1.73
CA TYR A 112 -7.23 -0.54 0.88
C TYR A 112 -7.51 0.94 0.57
N LEU A 113 -8.73 1.26 0.12
CA LEU A 113 -9.13 2.62 -0.22
C LEU A 113 -9.11 3.54 1.01
N LEU A 114 -9.65 3.10 2.15
CA LEU A 114 -9.62 3.88 3.39
C LEU A 114 -8.20 4.09 3.91
N SER A 115 -7.33 3.08 3.78
CA SER A 115 -5.91 3.21 4.13
C SER A 115 -5.21 4.27 3.29
N GLY A 116 -5.48 4.30 1.98
CA GLY A 116 -4.93 5.30 1.08
C GLY A 116 -5.46 6.71 1.36
N VAL A 117 -6.76 6.86 1.64
CA VAL A 117 -7.34 8.15 2.04
C VAL A 117 -6.72 8.65 3.35
N ALA A 118 -6.64 7.79 4.37
CA ALA A 118 -6.01 8.14 5.65
C ALA A 118 -4.53 8.55 5.49
N ALA A 119 -3.80 7.82 4.64
CA ALA A 119 -2.43 8.14 4.28
C ALA A 119 -2.31 9.52 3.63
N ALA A 120 -3.12 9.78 2.60
CA ALA A 120 -3.12 11.05 1.89
C ALA A 120 -3.48 12.22 2.82
N LEU A 121 -4.51 12.07 3.64
CA LEU A 121 -4.92 13.11 4.60
C LEU A 121 -3.84 13.36 5.66
N THR A 122 -3.12 12.33 6.11
CA THR A 122 -2.00 12.52 7.05
C THR A 122 -0.90 13.39 6.42
N GLN A 123 -0.51 13.12 5.18
CA GLN A 123 0.49 13.94 4.48
C GLN A 123 0.00 15.36 4.22
N VAL A 124 -1.26 15.51 3.82
CA VAL A 124 -1.89 16.83 3.63
C VAL A 124 -1.85 17.64 4.93
N TYR A 125 -2.22 17.04 6.04
CA TYR A 125 -2.19 17.69 7.35
C TYR A 125 -0.77 18.09 7.78
N MET A 126 0.24 17.28 7.46
CA MET A 126 1.64 17.58 7.79
C MET A 126 2.24 18.70 6.94
N ASN A 127 1.67 19.00 5.77
CA ASN A 127 2.21 19.98 4.83
C ASN A 127 1.11 20.62 3.97
N THR A 128 0.24 21.40 4.61
CA THR A 128 -0.96 21.99 3.98
C THR A 128 -0.65 22.93 2.82
N GLU A 129 0.51 23.61 2.87
CA GLU A 129 0.93 24.59 1.86
C GLU A 129 1.59 23.96 0.63
N SER A 130 1.81 22.64 0.63
CA SER A 130 2.52 22.01 -0.47
C SER A 130 1.72 22.07 -1.77
N THR A 131 2.38 22.55 -2.81
CA THR A 131 1.89 22.56 -4.19
C THR A 131 2.39 21.38 -5.01
N ILE A 132 3.18 20.49 -4.39
CA ILE A 132 3.77 19.32 -5.06
C ILE A 132 2.75 18.19 -5.08
N PRO A 133 2.41 17.63 -6.26
CA PRO A 133 1.48 16.52 -6.36
C PRO A 133 2.06 15.25 -5.75
N MET A 134 1.25 14.56 -4.96
CA MET A 134 1.56 13.29 -4.32
C MET A 134 0.85 12.16 -5.07
N VAL A 135 1.60 11.13 -5.47
CA VAL A 135 1.10 9.96 -6.20
C VAL A 135 1.73 8.68 -5.65
N GLY A 136 1.05 7.56 -5.79
CA GLY A 136 1.53 6.22 -5.47
C GLY A 136 0.59 5.41 -4.60
N ALA A 137 0.59 4.10 -4.83
CA ALA A 137 -0.12 3.12 -4.01
C ALA A 137 0.45 2.98 -2.59
N SER A 138 1.64 3.53 -2.34
CA SER A 138 2.46 3.25 -1.16
C SER A 138 1.81 3.61 0.17
N GLY A 139 0.97 4.64 0.21
CA GLY A 139 0.19 4.99 1.40
C GLY A 139 -0.83 3.90 1.77
N ALA A 140 -1.60 3.41 0.80
CA ALA A 140 -2.54 2.30 0.99
C ALA A 140 -1.81 0.99 1.30
N ILE A 141 -0.67 0.73 0.63
CA ILE A 141 0.21 -0.41 0.93
C ILE A 141 0.75 -0.30 2.36
N GLY A 142 1.12 0.90 2.82
CA GLY A 142 1.46 1.15 4.23
C GLY A 142 0.39 0.62 5.18
N GLY A 143 -0.90 0.84 4.87
CA GLY A 143 -2.01 0.26 5.62
C GLY A 143 -2.03 -1.27 5.59
N VAL A 144 -1.78 -1.88 4.45
CA VAL A 144 -1.64 -3.34 4.34
C VAL A 144 -0.49 -3.86 5.20
N LEU A 145 0.67 -3.19 5.21
CA LEU A 145 1.82 -3.57 6.04
C LEU A 145 1.54 -3.40 7.53
N GLY A 146 0.82 -2.33 7.92
CA GLY A 146 0.35 -2.13 9.28
C GLY A 146 -0.60 -3.23 9.75
N ALA A 147 -1.53 -3.66 8.90
CA ALA A 147 -2.41 -4.79 9.17
C ALA A 147 -1.62 -6.11 9.26
N TYR A 148 -0.67 -6.31 8.37
CA TYR A 148 0.15 -7.52 8.32
C TYR A 148 0.98 -7.70 9.58
N ILE A 149 1.65 -6.66 10.07
CA ILE A 149 2.47 -6.75 11.29
C ILE A 149 1.64 -7.08 12.53
N VAL A 150 0.38 -6.63 12.59
CA VAL A 150 -0.55 -6.92 13.69
C VAL A 150 -1.01 -8.37 13.65
N ASN A 151 -1.39 -8.87 12.46
CA ASN A 151 -1.96 -10.21 12.32
C ASN A 151 -0.88 -11.32 12.25
N TYR A 152 0.27 -11.02 11.66
CA TYR A 152 1.31 -12.01 11.32
C TYR A 152 2.72 -11.58 11.75
N PRO A 153 2.94 -11.10 13.01
CA PRO A 153 4.23 -10.54 13.44
C PRO A 153 5.39 -11.55 13.37
N ARG A 154 5.06 -12.84 13.46
CA ARG A 154 6.05 -13.93 13.48
C ARG A 154 6.19 -14.67 12.15
N ALA A 155 5.40 -14.35 11.13
CA ALA A 155 5.57 -14.87 9.79
C ALA A 155 6.98 -14.53 9.28
N LYS A 156 7.63 -15.45 8.61
CA LYS A 156 9.01 -15.23 8.15
C LYS A 156 8.98 -14.67 6.72
N VAL A 157 9.65 -13.56 6.54
CA VAL A 157 9.87 -12.93 5.25
C VAL A 157 11.25 -13.31 4.74
N LEU A 158 11.33 -13.85 3.54
CA LEU A 158 12.58 -14.08 2.84
C LEU A 158 13.09 -12.74 2.31
N VAL A 159 14.26 -12.33 2.77
CA VAL A 159 14.82 -11.00 2.49
C VAL A 159 16.18 -11.14 1.85
N LEU A 160 16.39 -10.42 0.76
CA LEU A 160 17.71 -10.20 0.18
C LEU A 160 18.39 -9.02 0.89
N ILE A 161 19.55 -9.29 1.46
CA ILE A 161 20.46 -8.26 2.00
C ILE A 161 21.54 -8.03 0.95
N PRO A 162 21.53 -6.91 0.21
CA PRO A 162 22.50 -6.65 -0.83
C PRO A 162 23.81 -6.15 -0.22
N LEU A 163 24.80 -7.02 -0.16
CA LEU A 163 26.18 -6.74 0.30
C LEU A 163 27.19 -6.92 -0.85
N GLY A 164 26.82 -6.55 -2.06
CA GLY A 164 27.63 -6.79 -3.24
C GLY A 164 27.84 -8.30 -3.49
N PHE A 165 29.09 -8.74 -3.62
CA PHE A 165 29.40 -10.16 -3.81
C PHE A 165 29.00 -11.07 -2.64
N PHE A 166 28.78 -10.51 -1.45
CA PHE A 166 28.37 -11.24 -0.24
C PHE A 166 26.86 -11.13 0.02
N SER A 167 26.06 -10.81 -0.99
CA SER A 167 24.60 -10.75 -0.88
C SER A 167 24.03 -12.05 -0.30
N GLN A 168 23.17 -11.92 0.71
CA GLN A 168 22.60 -13.07 1.42
C GLN A 168 21.09 -13.04 1.36
N ILE A 169 20.49 -14.23 1.30
CA ILE A 169 19.04 -14.40 1.43
C ILE A 169 18.77 -15.03 2.79
N VAL A 170 18.04 -14.32 3.64
CA VAL A 170 17.76 -14.72 5.01
C VAL A 170 16.27 -14.67 5.31
N LYS A 171 15.81 -15.49 6.24
CA LYS A 171 14.43 -15.48 6.73
C LYS A 171 14.36 -14.65 8.01
N ILE A 172 13.65 -13.54 7.97
CA ILE A 172 13.50 -12.61 9.10
C ILE A 172 12.01 -12.53 9.48
N PRO A 173 11.64 -12.56 10.77
CA PRO A 173 10.26 -12.33 11.18
C PRO A 173 9.73 -10.97 10.69
N ALA A 174 8.47 -10.94 10.25
CA ALA A 174 7.82 -9.77 9.66
C ALA A 174 7.89 -8.54 10.56
N ILE A 175 7.81 -8.72 11.89
CA ILE A 175 7.91 -7.61 12.85
C ILE A 175 9.21 -6.82 12.70
N PHE A 176 10.33 -7.47 12.41
CA PHE A 176 11.60 -6.78 12.21
C PHE A 176 11.70 -6.15 10.83
N VAL A 177 11.26 -6.86 9.77
CA VAL A 177 11.30 -6.34 8.38
C VAL A 177 10.42 -5.10 8.25
N LEU A 178 9.16 -5.20 8.69
CA LEU A 178 8.18 -4.11 8.57
C LEU A 178 8.39 -3.03 9.64
N GLY A 179 8.87 -3.41 10.83
CA GLY A 179 9.22 -2.45 11.89
C GLY A 179 10.40 -1.55 11.49
N ILE A 180 11.45 -2.13 10.90
CA ILE A 180 12.58 -1.36 10.37
C ILE A 180 12.12 -0.49 9.19
N TRP A 181 11.29 -1.03 8.28
CA TRP A 181 10.72 -0.26 7.18
C TRP A 181 9.96 0.96 7.71
N PHE A 182 9.08 0.77 8.70
CA PHE A 182 8.32 1.86 9.31
C PHE A 182 9.22 2.88 10.01
N LEU A 183 10.20 2.41 10.78
CA LEU A 183 11.16 3.29 11.47
C LEU A 183 11.94 4.14 10.46
N LEU A 184 12.35 3.56 9.34
CA LEU A 184 13.03 4.30 8.27
C LEU A 184 12.13 5.38 7.67
N GLN A 185 10.82 5.13 7.51
CA GLN A 185 9.88 6.17 7.06
C GLN A 185 9.82 7.33 8.05
N PHE A 186 9.74 7.01 9.35
CA PHE A 186 9.67 8.00 10.42
C PHE A 186 10.94 8.87 10.48
N VAL A 187 12.12 8.23 10.49
CA VAL A 187 13.40 8.94 10.49
C VAL A 187 13.57 9.78 9.23
N SER A 188 13.23 9.24 8.06
CA SER A 188 13.32 9.98 6.80
C SER A 188 12.37 11.16 6.76
N SER A 189 11.15 11.02 7.30
CA SER A 189 10.20 12.14 7.42
C SER A 189 10.75 13.28 8.28
N ALA A 190 11.46 12.94 9.37
CA ALA A 190 12.04 13.93 10.27
C ALA A 190 13.28 14.64 9.68
N LEU A 191 14.01 13.95 8.79
CA LEU A 191 15.26 14.48 8.21
C LEU A 191 15.06 15.18 6.85
N THR A 192 13.96 14.93 6.15
CA THR A 192 13.72 15.51 4.84
C THR A 192 13.04 16.88 4.97
N SER A 193 13.63 17.92 4.38
CA SER A 193 13.00 19.23 4.34
C SER A 193 11.76 19.20 3.44
N SER A 194 10.70 19.91 3.85
CA SER A 194 9.43 19.99 3.12
C SER A 194 9.53 20.72 1.77
N ALA A 195 10.67 21.36 1.47
CA ALA A 195 10.87 22.23 0.31
C ALA A 195 11.26 21.50 -0.99
N GLY A 196 11.61 20.19 -0.92
CA GLY A 196 12.01 19.40 -2.09
C GLY A 196 11.00 18.31 -2.39
N GLY A 197 10.61 18.10 -3.64
CA GLY A 197 9.84 16.95 -4.06
C GLY A 197 10.55 15.64 -3.66
N GLY A 198 9.79 14.61 -3.29
CA GLY A 198 10.36 13.35 -2.82
C GLY A 198 9.30 12.38 -2.35
N VAL A 199 9.70 11.46 -1.48
CA VAL A 199 8.79 10.47 -0.90
C VAL A 199 7.88 11.12 0.14
N ALA A 200 6.58 10.87 0.04
CA ALA A 200 5.56 11.32 1.00
C ALA A 200 5.59 10.43 2.26
N TYR A 201 6.62 10.60 3.08
CA TYR A 201 6.82 9.75 4.28
C TYR A 201 5.66 9.83 5.27
N GLY A 202 5.03 10.99 5.42
CA GLY A 202 3.83 11.15 6.25
C GLY A 202 2.67 10.28 5.78
N ALA A 203 2.50 10.12 4.46
CA ALA A 203 1.49 9.21 3.93
C ALA A 203 1.79 7.75 4.30
N HIS A 204 3.06 7.32 4.23
CA HIS A 204 3.46 5.96 4.63
C HIS A 204 3.18 5.72 6.12
N ILE A 205 3.52 6.66 6.98
CA ILE A 205 3.28 6.59 8.42
C ILE A 205 1.78 6.56 8.72
N GLY A 206 1.01 7.48 8.12
CA GLY A 206 -0.44 7.57 8.32
C GLY A 206 -1.16 6.30 7.86
N GLY A 207 -0.82 5.79 6.67
CA GLY A 207 -1.36 4.53 6.17
C GLY A 207 -1.05 3.35 7.07
N PHE A 208 0.21 3.21 7.49
CA PHE A 208 0.64 2.11 8.36
C PHE A 208 -0.09 2.11 9.71
N ILE A 209 -0.16 3.26 10.38
CA ILE A 209 -0.87 3.40 11.66
C ILE A 209 -2.36 3.12 11.48
N PHE A 210 -2.98 3.70 10.44
CA PHE A 210 -4.39 3.45 10.14
C PHE A 210 -4.65 1.97 9.94
N GLY A 211 -3.87 1.28 9.11
CA GLY A 211 -4.05 -0.14 8.83
C GLY A 211 -3.86 -1.03 10.06
N ALA A 212 -2.84 -0.73 10.89
CA ALA A 212 -2.61 -1.44 12.15
C ALA A 212 -3.80 -1.34 13.12
N ILE A 213 -4.44 -0.18 13.18
CA ILE A 213 -5.61 0.04 14.03
C ILE A 213 -6.87 -0.54 13.37
N ALA A 214 -7.11 -0.23 12.10
CA ALA A 214 -8.34 -0.62 11.38
C ALA A 214 -8.52 -2.13 11.33
N ILE A 215 -7.43 -2.91 11.15
CA ILE A 215 -7.52 -4.37 11.08
C ILE A 215 -8.17 -4.99 12.32
N LEU A 216 -8.00 -4.38 13.49
CA LEU A 216 -8.62 -4.85 14.74
C LEU A 216 -10.16 -4.80 14.70
N PHE A 217 -10.72 -3.87 13.94
CA PHE A 217 -12.16 -3.71 13.77
C PHE A 217 -12.71 -4.54 12.60
N PHE A 218 -11.95 -4.67 11.53
CA PHE A 218 -12.33 -5.44 10.34
C PHE A 218 -12.33 -6.95 10.57
N ASN A 219 -11.46 -7.47 11.46
CA ASN A 219 -11.29 -8.91 11.73
C ASN A 219 -12.41 -9.57 12.54
N ARG A 220 -13.37 -8.84 13.08
CA ARG A 220 -14.37 -9.37 14.04
C ARG A 220 -15.27 -10.54 13.55
N GLY A 221 -15.11 -11.04 12.34
CA GLY A 221 -15.95 -12.12 11.83
C GLY A 221 -15.25 -13.29 11.12
N TYR A 222 -14.01 -13.11 10.69
CA TYR A 222 -13.33 -14.10 9.83
C TYR A 222 -12.62 -15.21 10.62
N LYS A 223 -11.99 -14.87 11.74
CA LYS A 223 -11.31 -15.85 12.60
C LYS A 223 -12.22 -16.98 13.07
N GLN A 224 -13.52 -16.71 13.31
CA GLN A 224 -14.51 -17.72 13.64
C GLN A 224 -14.87 -18.63 12.45
N ARG A 225 -14.87 -18.10 11.20
CA ARG A 225 -15.19 -18.89 10.01
C ARG A 225 -14.05 -19.84 9.64
N SER A 226 -12.79 -19.42 9.78
CA SER A 226 -11.62 -20.26 9.48
C SER A 226 -11.49 -21.41 10.48
N ILE A 227 -11.76 -21.16 11.76
CA ILE A 227 -11.78 -22.19 12.80
C ILE A 227 -12.90 -23.21 12.54
N LYS A 228 -14.13 -22.74 12.22
CA LYS A 228 -15.25 -23.64 11.86
C LYS A 228 -14.95 -24.48 10.61
N LYS A 229 -14.28 -23.90 9.60
CA LYS A 229 -13.90 -24.60 8.36
C LYS A 229 -12.79 -25.64 8.60
N LYS A 230 -11.82 -25.35 9.49
CA LYS A 230 -10.79 -26.32 9.92
C LYS A 230 -11.40 -27.47 10.71
N ILE A 231 -12.32 -27.21 11.63
CA ILE A 231 -13.01 -28.23 12.44
C ILE A 231 -13.90 -29.10 11.53
N SER A 232 -14.65 -28.49 10.61
CA SER A 232 -15.48 -29.24 9.63
C SER A 232 -14.66 -30.13 8.69
N LYS A 233 -13.47 -29.68 8.26
CA LYS A 233 -12.57 -30.52 7.44
C LYS A 233 -11.92 -31.67 8.24
N LYS A 234 -11.64 -31.46 9.53
CA LYS A 234 -11.04 -32.45 10.40
C LYS A 234 -12.05 -33.55 10.81
N ASN A 235 -13.34 -33.20 10.84
CA ASN A 235 -14.43 -34.14 11.21
C ASN A 235 -15.06 -34.83 9.98
N LYS A 236 -14.60 -34.61 8.76
CA LYS A 236 -14.99 -35.44 7.61
C LYS A 236 -14.24 -36.76 7.69
N ASN A 237 -14.99 -37.80 8.00
CA ASN A 237 -14.49 -39.17 8.04
C ASN A 237 -13.80 -39.52 6.71
N PRO A 238 -12.59 -40.10 6.70
CA PRO A 238 -11.90 -40.51 5.47
C PRO A 238 -12.74 -41.34 4.52
N TRP A 239 -13.77 -42.00 5.04
CA TRP A 239 -14.65 -42.92 4.32
C TRP A 239 -15.87 -42.25 3.65
N ASP A 240 -16.12 -40.95 3.87
CA ASP A 240 -17.23 -40.20 3.25
C ASP A 240 -16.89 -39.63 1.87
N ARG A 241 -15.80 -40.07 1.25
CA ARG A 241 -15.46 -39.73 -0.13
C ARG A 241 -16.06 -40.73 -1.09
N LYS A 242 -17.28 -40.46 -1.52
CA LYS A 242 -17.85 -41.05 -2.72
C LYS A 242 -17.66 -40.12 -3.89
#